data_f1e924ddda8d57afac6b258762733679
#
_entry.id   f1e924ddda8d57afac6b258762733679
#
_cell.length_a   1.000
_cell.length_b   1.000
_cell.length_c   1.000
_cell.angle_alpha   90.00
_cell.angle_beta   90.00
_cell.angle_gamma   90.00
#
_symmetry.space_group_name_H-M   'P 1'
#
loop_
_entity.id
_entity.type
_entity.pdbx_description
1 polymer ?
#
loop_
_entity_poly.entity_id
_entity_poly.type
_entity_poly.pdbx_seq_one_letter_code
_entity_poly.pdbx_strand_id
1 'polypeptide(L)'
;MTECISKLRLAFLSAGMLAITASYAAAAPREAGVWYDDSGKGAVKLSVCGDKLCGHIYWLKDAQYPDGRPLLDRHNPNSSQRNRLICGLQVIGDLAPMDNGEWDTGWIYDPKEGKSYSVALSLADPDTLKVTGYLVMRMMGRTLTWKRAPDDLPSCAKQAAATPTPEATAKAAAAAPSSTKQTAKTASKKTTAKAAQGEVLPWADK
;
A
#
# COMPACT_ATOMS: atom_id res chain seq x y z
N MET A 1 -19.10 48.09 76.27
CA MET A 1 -20.36 47.39 76.14
C MET A 1 -20.66 47.31 74.66
N THR A 2 -20.97 46.15 74.22
CA THR A 2 -21.54 45.69 72.98
C THR A 2 -20.67 45.65 71.70
N GLU A 3 -20.35 44.46 71.46
CA GLU A 3 -19.70 43.89 70.31
C GLU A 3 -20.41 44.18 68.99
N CYS A 4 -19.61 44.29 67.89
CA CYS A 4 -20.09 44.09 66.56
C CYS A 4 -19.06 43.27 65.78
N ILE A 5 -19.28 41.97 65.81
CA ILE A 5 -18.46 40.98 65.08
C ILE A 5 -18.86 41.06 63.61
N SER A 6 -18.03 41.67 62.80
CA SER A 6 -18.16 41.68 61.35
C SER A 6 -17.72 40.33 60.76
N LYS A 7 -18.68 39.60 60.25
CA LYS A 7 -18.42 38.30 59.50
C LYS A 7 -17.78 38.59 58.13
N LEU A 8 -16.47 38.46 58.09
CA LEU A 8 -15.73 38.50 56.84
C LEU A 8 -15.96 37.20 56.10
N ARG A 9 -16.81 37.22 55.07
CA ARG A 9 -17.01 36.11 54.14
C ARG A 9 -15.86 36.08 53.12
N LEU A 10 -14.93 35.15 53.28
CA LEU A 10 -13.91 34.84 52.27
C LEU A 10 -14.63 34.14 51.09
N ALA A 11 -14.78 34.85 49.99
CA ALA A 11 -15.21 34.26 48.73
C ALA A 11 -13.97 33.67 48.04
N PHE A 12 -13.84 32.35 48.02
CA PHE A 12 -12.86 31.64 47.20
C PHE A 12 -13.30 31.71 45.73
N LEU A 13 -12.65 32.57 44.97
CA LEU A 13 -12.69 32.58 43.52
C LEU A 13 -11.81 31.41 43.01
N SER A 14 -12.42 30.27 42.74
CA SER A 14 -11.81 29.17 42.02
C SER A 14 -11.69 29.57 40.55
N ALA A 15 -10.56 30.12 40.14
CA ALA A 15 -10.21 30.31 38.75
C ALA A 15 -9.90 28.93 38.16
N GLY A 16 -10.90 28.33 37.48
CA GLY A 16 -10.74 27.13 36.69
C GLY A 16 -9.82 27.40 35.50
N MET A 17 -8.58 26.93 35.57
CA MET A 17 -7.61 27.00 34.49
C MET A 17 -7.99 25.98 33.45
N LEU A 18 -8.72 26.39 32.40
CA LEU A 18 -8.95 25.52 31.20
C LEU A 18 -7.62 25.32 30.51
N ALA A 19 -7.00 24.16 30.72
CA ALA A 19 -5.86 23.71 29.93
C ALA A 19 -6.34 23.37 28.52
N ILE A 20 -6.15 24.31 27.59
CA ILE A 20 -6.33 24.04 26.15
C ILE A 20 -5.18 23.16 25.72
N THR A 21 -5.40 21.84 25.61
CA THR A 21 -4.48 20.92 24.98
C THR A 21 -4.52 21.15 23.48
N ALA A 22 -3.60 21.96 22.96
CA ALA A 22 -3.40 22.10 21.54
C ALA A 22 -2.87 20.76 21.00
N SER A 23 -3.73 19.99 20.34
CA SER A 23 -3.30 18.82 19.56
C SER A 23 -2.48 19.30 18.37
N TYR A 24 -1.17 19.22 18.46
CA TYR A 24 -0.31 19.43 17.31
C TYR A 24 -0.53 18.28 16.33
N ALA A 25 -1.30 18.51 15.28
CA ALA A 25 -1.32 17.63 14.13
C ALA A 25 0.07 17.65 13.49
N ALA A 26 0.84 16.58 13.62
CA ALA A 26 2.10 16.46 12.92
C ALA A 26 1.84 16.56 11.41
N ALA A 27 2.57 17.43 10.73
CA ALA A 27 2.48 17.54 9.27
C ALA A 27 2.82 16.20 8.62
N ALA A 28 2.05 15.82 7.58
CA ALA A 28 2.35 14.60 6.85
C ALA A 28 3.78 14.66 6.26
N PRO A 29 4.52 13.54 6.28
CA PRO A 29 5.85 13.50 5.68
C PRO A 29 5.78 13.83 4.20
N ARG A 30 6.84 14.45 3.67
CA ARG A 30 6.90 14.91 2.27
C ARG A 30 6.80 13.76 1.26
N GLU A 31 7.16 12.56 1.67
CA GLU A 31 7.04 11.31 0.90
C GLU A 31 5.59 10.84 0.77
N ALA A 32 4.70 11.26 1.67
CA ALA A 32 3.28 10.98 1.54
C ALA A 32 2.70 11.60 0.26
N GLY A 33 1.79 10.87 -0.38
CA GLY A 33 1.20 11.30 -1.65
C GLY A 33 1.11 10.14 -2.63
N VAL A 34 0.78 10.45 -3.88
CA VAL A 34 0.67 9.47 -4.97
C VAL A 34 1.88 9.57 -5.88
N TRP A 35 2.47 8.44 -6.21
CA TRP A 35 3.69 8.34 -6.99
C TRP A 35 3.51 7.35 -8.13
N TYR A 36 3.80 7.76 -9.35
CA TYR A 36 3.94 6.82 -10.47
C TYR A 36 5.19 5.97 -10.29
N ASP A 37 5.06 4.69 -10.56
CA ASP A 37 6.21 3.80 -10.67
C ASP A 37 7.11 4.23 -11.86
N ASP A 38 8.32 3.68 -11.93
CA ASP A 38 9.27 4.00 -12.99
C ASP A 38 8.79 3.60 -14.39
N SER A 39 7.87 2.64 -14.50
CA SER A 39 7.24 2.25 -15.76
C SER A 39 6.13 3.21 -16.21
N GLY A 40 5.60 4.05 -15.31
CA GLY A 40 4.43 4.90 -15.54
C GLY A 40 3.13 4.12 -15.78
N LYS A 41 3.10 2.82 -15.45
CA LYS A 41 1.92 1.96 -15.64
C LYS A 41 1.14 1.71 -14.36
N GLY A 42 1.71 2.09 -13.23
CA GLY A 42 1.08 2.03 -11.91
C GLY A 42 1.39 3.26 -11.10
N ALA A 43 0.55 3.53 -10.10
CA ALA A 43 0.82 4.52 -9.09
C ALA A 43 0.52 3.96 -7.70
N VAL A 44 1.36 4.30 -6.75
CA VAL A 44 1.26 3.89 -5.35
C VAL A 44 0.99 5.13 -4.50
N LYS A 45 0.00 5.03 -3.61
CA LYS A 45 -0.26 6.05 -2.60
C LYS A 45 0.49 5.70 -1.33
N LEU A 46 1.43 6.55 -0.95
CA LEU A 46 2.12 6.50 0.33
C LEU A 46 1.34 7.30 1.37
N SER A 47 1.14 6.73 2.53
CA SER A 47 0.44 7.34 3.67
C SER A 47 1.04 6.87 4.99
N VAL A 48 0.85 7.67 6.02
CA VAL A 48 1.23 7.32 7.40
C VAL A 48 0.32 6.20 7.92
N CYS A 49 0.91 5.17 8.51
CA CYS A 49 0.25 4.07 9.19
C CYS A 49 0.91 3.85 10.56
N GLY A 50 0.34 4.49 11.58
CA GLY A 50 0.99 4.60 12.89
C GLY A 50 2.19 5.55 12.84
N ASP A 51 3.35 5.05 13.24
CA ASP A 51 4.64 5.74 13.20
C ASP A 51 5.46 5.45 11.91
N LYS A 52 4.88 4.73 10.96
CA LYS A 52 5.52 4.21 9.75
C LYS A 52 4.85 4.75 8.48
N LEU A 53 5.46 4.48 7.32
CA LEU A 53 4.85 4.66 6.02
C LEU A 53 4.41 3.33 5.42
N CYS A 54 3.23 3.36 4.81
CA CYS A 54 2.66 2.28 4.02
C CYS A 54 2.32 2.76 2.61
N GLY A 55 2.33 1.84 1.65
CA GLY A 55 1.97 2.12 0.27
C GLY A 55 0.93 1.16 -0.27
N HIS A 56 -0.08 1.70 -0.95
CA HIS A 56 -1.15 0.92 -1.58
C HIS A 56 -1.23 1.27 -3.07
N ILE A 57 -1.49 0.28 -3.92
CA ILE A 57 -1.74 0.53 -5.33
C ILE A 57 -2.96 1.44 -5.46
N TYR A 58 -2.73 2.62 -6.03
CA TYR A 58 -3.73 3.67 -6.14
C TYR A 58 -4.34 3.75 -7.53
N TRP A 59 -3.53 3.56 -8.56
CA TRP A 59 -3.90 3.64 -9.96
C TRP A 59 -3.14 2.61 -10.78
N LEU A 60 -3.78 2.11 -11.82
CA LEU A 60 -3.19 1.21 -12.81
C LEU A 60 -3.62 1.69 -14.20
N LYS A 61 -2.68 1.77 -15.15
CA LYS A 61 -3.00 2.09 -16.54
C LYS A 61 -3.99 1.08 -17.12
N ASP A 62 -3.74 -0.19 -16.88
CA ASP A 62 -4.60 -1.31 -17.26
C ASP A 62 -5.08 -1.98 -15.97
N ALA A 63 -6.24 -1.56 -15.45
CA ALA A 63 -6.79 -2.07 -14.19
C ALA A 63 -7.53 -3.41 -14.33
N GLN A 64 -7.72 -3.87 -15.57
CA GLN A 64 -8.49 -5.06 -15.90
C GLN A 64 -7.76 -5.92 -16.94
N TYR A 65 -8.08 -7.20 -16.98
CA TYR A 65 -7.71 -8.07 -18.09
C TYR A 65 -8.49 -7.69 -19.35
N PRO A 66 -8.07 -8.16 -20.57
CA PRO A 66 -8.80 -7.89 -21.81
C PRO A 66 -10.26 -8.36 -21.81
N ASP A 67 -10.61 -9.31 -20.95
CA ASP A 67 -11.95 -9.84 -20.77
C ASP A 67 -12.80 -9.02 -19.75
N GLY A 68 -12.32 -7.87 -19.29
CA GLY A 68 -13.00 -6.97 -18.37
C GLY A 68 -12.94 -7.39 -16.90
N ARG A 69 -12.32 -8.53 -16.57
CA ARG A 69 -12.16 -8.96 -15.17
C ARG A 69 -11.08 -8.13 -14.48
N PRO A 70 -11.24 -7.81 -13.18
CA PRO A 70 -10.24 -7.06 -12.43
C PRO A 70 -8.93 -7.87 -12.29
N LEU A 71 -7.81 -7.15 -12.22
CA LEU A 71 -6.51 -7.78 -11.97
C LEU A 71 -6.46 -8.37 -10.55
N LEU A 72 -5.99 -9.61 -10.46
CA LEU A 72 -5.85 -10.36 -9.21
C LEU A 72 -4.38 -10.67 -8.93
N ASP A 73 -4.04 -10.84 -7.67
CA ASP A 73 -2.70 -11.18 -7.16
C ASP A 73 -2.36 -12.67 -7.38
N ARG A 74 -2.43 -13.09 -8.64
CA ARG A 74 -2.35 -14.52 -9.03
C ARG A 74 -1.01 -15.17 -8.74
N HIS A 75 0.06 -14.39 -8.69
CA HIS A 75 1.41 -14.88 -8.44
C HIS A 75 1.76 -14.94 -6.95
N ASN A 76 0.79 -14.61 -6.07
CA ASN A 76 1.04 -14.66 -4.63
C ASN A 76 1.50 -16.06 -4.21
N PRO A 77 2.62 -16.18 -3.47
CA PRO A 77 3.11 -17.46 -2.96
C PRO A 77 2.07 -18.15 -2.06
N ASN A 78 1.29 -17.37 -1.30
CA ASN A 78 0.16 -17.88 -0.54
C ASN A 78 -1.08 -18.01 -1.44
N SER A 79 -1.45 -19.25 -1.75
CA SER A 79 -2.59 -19.56 -2.64
C SER A 79 -3.92 -18.97 -2.16
N SER A 80 -4.13 -18.83 -0.84
CA SER A 80 -5.35 -18.22 -0.28
C SER A 80 -5.48 -16.73 -0.60
N GLN A 81 -4.39 -16.06 -0.96
CA GLN A 81 -4.35 -14.64 -1.28
C GLN A 81 -4.38 -14.33 -2.78
N ARG A 82 -4.37 -15.32 -3.64
CA ARG A 82 -4.33 -15.15 -5.11
C ARG A 82 -5.58 -14.50 -5.71
N ASN A 83 -6.67 -14.45 -4.94
CA ASN A 83 -7.92 -13.83 -5.35
C ASN A 83 -8.04 -12.37 -4.86
N ARG A 84 -7.01 -11.80 -4.21
CA ARG A 84 -7.00 -10.38 -3.84
C ARG A 84 -6.95 -9.50 -5.09
N LEU A 85 -7.67 -8.40 -5.05
CA LEU A 85 -7.55 -7.38 -6.08
C LEU A 85 -6.18 -6.71 -6.01
N ILE A 86 -5.57 -6.44 -7.17
CA ILE A 86 -4.35 -5.62 -7.26
C ILE A 86 -4.67 -4.16 -6.93
N CYS A 87 -5.82 -3.66 -7.37
CA CYS A 87 -6.29 -2.33 -7.01
C CYS A 87 -6.51 -2.21 -5.50
N GLY A 88 -5.86 -1.26 -4.85
CA GLY A 88 -5.90 -1.06 -3.41
C GLY A 88 -5.01 -2.01 -2.60
N LEU A 89 -4.28 -2.93 -3.26
CA LEU A 89 -3.37 -3.84 -2.58
C LEU A 89 -2.26 -3.07 -1.87
N GLN A 90 -2.03 -3.38 -0.59
CA GLN A 90 -0.85 -2.89 0.10
C GLN A 90 0.40 -3.58 -0.48
N VAL A 91 1.31 -2.77 -1.02
CA VAL A 91 2.56 -3.23 -1.63
C VAL A 91 3.81 -2.71 -0.94
N ILE A 92 3.67 -1.73 -0.05
CA ILE A 92 4.76 -1.24 0.80
C ILE A 92 4.25 -1.21 2.24
N GLY A 93 5.10 -1.63 3.17
CA GLY A 93 4.78 -1.59 4.59
C GLY A 93 6.02 -1.46 5.47
N ASP A 94 5.75 -1.14 6.72
CA ASP A 94 6.73 -1.11 7.81
C ASP A 94 7.92 -0.14 7.63
N LEU A 95 7.87 0.79 6.67
CA LEU A 95 8.91 1.80 6.50
C LEU A 95 9.00 2.69 7.75
N ALA A 96 10.14 2.63 8.42
CA ALA A 96 10.43 3.45 9.59
C ALA A 96 11.20 4.72 9.19
N PRO A 97 10.96 5.86 9.88
CA PRO A 97 11.75 7.07 9.66
C PRO A 97 13.17 6.87 10.19
N MET A 98 14.16 7.39 9.46
CA MET A 98 15.58 7.37 9.81
C MET A 98 16.06 8.77 10.18
N ASP A 99 17.10 8.87 11.01
CA ASP A 99 17.64 10.15 11.47
C ASP A 99 18.16 11.05 10.33
N ASN A 100 18.51 10.46 9.18
CA ASN A 100 18.94 11.19 7.98
C ASN A 100 17.79 11.73 7.11
N GLY A 101 16.53 11.59 7.58
CA GLY A 101 15.34 12.03 6.85
C GLY A 101 14.89 11.09 5.74
N GLU A 102 15.46 9.90 5.64
CA GLU A 102 15.00 8.84 4.75
C GLU A 102 14.03 7.90 5.48
N TRP A 103 13.45 6.96 4.74
CA TRP A 103 12.65 5.87 5.28
C TRP A 103 13.29 4.54 4.89
N ASP A 104 13.44 3.60 5.84
CA ASP A 104 14.09 2.32 5.59
C ASP A 104 13.44 1.20 6.42
N THR A 105 14.03 0.00 6.35
CA THR A 105 13.59 -1.22 7.07
C THR A 105 12.20 -1.72 6.71
N GLY A 106 11.59 -1.15 5.68
CA GLY A 106 10.30 -1.60 5.17
C GLY A 106 10.41 -2.78 4.20
N TRP A 107 9.26 -3.21 3.73
CA TRP A 107 9.14 -4.21 2.67
C TRP A 107 8.34 -3.65 1.49
N ILE A 108 8.68 -4.13 0.29
CA ILE A 108 7.92 -3.90 -0.94
C ILE A 108 7.56 -5.24 -1.57
N TYR A 109 6.32 -5.39 -2.01
CA TYR A 109 5.80 -6.58 -2.67
C TYR A 109 5.54 -6.30 -4.14
N ASP A 110 6.07 -7.17 -5.00
CA ASP A 110 5.79 -7.15 -6.45
C ASP A 110 4.72 -8.20 -6.78
N PRO A 111 3.48 -7.81 -7.07
CA PRO A 111 2.42 -8.75 -7.41
C PRO A 111 2.59 -9.43 -8.78
N LYS A 112 3.44 -8.89 -9.68
CA LYS A 112 3.74 -9.52 -10.97
C LYS A 112 4.60 -10.77 -10.81
N GLU A 113 5.53 -10.71 -9.85
CA GLU A 113 6.44 -11.83 -9.55
C GLU A 113 6.01 -12.63 -8.32
N GLY A 114 5.12 -12.09 -7.49
CA GLY A 114 4.76 -12.68 -6.20
C GLY A 114 5.91 -12.66 -5.19
N LYS A 115 6.82 -11.70 -5.32
CA LYS A 115 8.04 -11.58 -4.49
C LYS A 115 8.02 -10.34 -3.61
N SER A 116 8.68 -10.43 -2.45
CA SER A 116 8.89 -9.30 -1.54
C SER A 116 10.38 -9.02 -1.38
N TYR A 117 10.69 -7.76 -1.20
CA TYR A 117 12.04 -7.24 -1.02
C TYR A 117 12.04 -6.27 0.17
N SER A 118 13.21 -6.05 0.78
CA SER A 118 13.37 -4.90 1.66
C SER A 118 13.37 -3.62 0.85
N VAL A 119 12.90 -2.51 1.43
CA VAL A 119 12.82 -1.24 0.71
C VAL A 119 13.24 -0.07 1.57
N ALA A 120 13.92 0.87 0.93
CA ALA A 120 14.21 2.20 1.46
C ALA A 120 13.68 3.27 0.50
N LEU A 121 13.22 4.40 1.05
CA LEU A 121 12.73 5.56 0.30
C LEU A 121 13.53 6.81 0.68
N SER A 122 13.82 7.65 -0.30
CA SER A 122 14.35 9.00 -0.07
C SER A 122 13.86 9.96 -1.15
N LEU A 123 13.58 11.22 -0.79
CA LEU A 123 13.27 12.26 -1.76
C LEU A 123 14.56 12.78 -2.38
N ALA A 124 14.64 12.76 -3.70
CA ALA A 124 15.67 13.49 -4.44
C ALA A 124 15.30 14.97 -4.61
N ASP A 125 14.03 15.24 -4.84
CA ASP A 125 13.40 16.55 -4.92
C ASP A 125 11.89 16.41 -4.58
N PRO A 126 11.10 17.48 -4.47
CA PRO A 126 9.67 17.38 -4.09
C PRO A 126 8.83 16.47 -4.98
N ASP A 127 9.22 16.27 -6.23
CA ASP A 127 8.47 15.49 -7.24
C ASP A 127 9.16 14.20 -7.67
N THR A 128 10.29 13.88 -7.03
CA THR A 128 11.09 12.70 -7.37
C THR A 128 11.43 11.89 -6.12
N LEU A 129 10.89 10.68 -6.05
CA LEU A 129 11.12 9.72 -4.99
C LEU A 129 12.08 8.62 -5.49
N LYS A 130 13.14 8.37 -4.73
CA LYS A 130 14.03 7.23 -4.92
C LYS A 130 13.50 6.05 -4.10
N VAL A 131 13.26 4.94 -4.78
CA VAL A 131 12.78 3.69 -4.19
C VAL A 131 13.86 2.65 -4.39
N THR A 132 14.53 2.25 -3.32
CA THR A 132 15.63 1.27 -3.37
C THR A 132 15.14 -0.06 -2.81
N GLY A 133 14.94 -1.04 -3.70
CA GLY A 133 14.63 -2.41 -3.33
C GLY A 133 15.91 -3.23 -3.17
N TYR A 134 16.00 -4.07 -2.13
CA TYR A 134 17.17 -4.89 -1.87
C TYR A 134 16.80 -6.20 -1.15
N LEU A 135 17.66 -7.23 -1.23
CA LEU A 135 17.45 -8.52 -0.57
C LEU A 135 18.22 -8.64 0.74
N VAL A 136 19.50 -8.24 0.75
CA VAL A 136 20.38 -8.40 1.90
C VAL A 136 20.89 -7.05 2.40
N MET A 137 21.54 -6.28 1.52
CA MET A 137 22.12 -4.98 1.87
C MET A 137 21.69 -3.93 0.85
N ARG A 138 21.32 -2.74 1.34
CA ARG A 138 20.85 -1.61 0.52
C ARG A 138 21.84 -1.22 -0.59
N MET A 139 23.14 -1.27 -0.32
CA MET A 139 24.18 -0.92 -1.31
C MET A 139 24.25 -1.86 -2.52
N MET A 140 23.68 -3.08 -2.41
CA MET A 140 23.52 -4.03 -3.51
C MET A 140 22.10 -4.02 -4.09
N GLY A 141 21.29 -3.06 -3.68
CA GLY A 141 19.92 -2.90 -4.14
C GLY A 141 19.83 -2.19 -5.48
N ARG A 142 18.63 -2.24 -6.06
CA ARG A 142 18.29 -1.47 -7.25
C ARG A 142 17.46 -0.25 -6.84
N THR A 143 17.87 0.93 -7.29
CA THR A 143 17.15 2.17 -7.06
C THR A 143 16.33 2.53 -8.29
N LEU A 144 15.04 2.75 -8.10
CA LEU A 144 14.09 3.21 -9.08
C LEU A 144 13.73 4.65 -8.80
N THR A 145 13.29 5.34 -9.82
CA THR A 145 12.89 6.74 -9.71
C THR A 145 11.40 6.86 -9.97
N TRP A 146 10.65 7.16 -8.92
CA TRP A 146 9.22 7.41 -9.01
C TRP A 146 8.95 8.91 -9.14
N LYS A 147 7.89 9.26 -9.86
CA LYS A 147 7.48 10.65 -10.07
C LYS A 147 6.16 10.92 -9.36
N ARG A 148 6.05 12.11 -8.78
CA ARG A 148 4.80 12.53 -8.14
C ARG A 148 3.68 12.56 -9.17
N ALA A 149 2.57 11.93 -8.82
CA ALA A 149 1.37 11.98 -9.66
C ALA A 149 0.60 13.28 -9.41
N PRO A 150 -0.17 13.76 -10.40
CA PRO A 150 -1.04 14.91 -10.22
C PRO A 150 -2.17 14.58 -9.23
N ASP A 151 -2.67 15.60 -8.54
CA ASP A 151 -3.69 15.46 -7.48
C ASP A 151 -5.05 14.95 -8.01
N ASP A 152 -5.33 15.16 -9.28
CA ASP A 152 -6.57 14.75 -9.96
C ASP A 152 -6.52 13.32 -10.50
N LEU A 153 -5.40 12.58 -10.31
CA LEU A 153 -5.29 11.19 -10.75
C LEU A 153 -6.43 10.35 -10.12
N PRO A 154 -7.32 9.73 -10.93
CA PRO A 154 -8.40 8.93 -10.38
C PRO A 154 -7.88 7.66 -9.72
N SER A 155 -8.41 7.32 -8.54
CA SER A 155 -8.08 6.03 -7.93
C SER A 155 -8.60 4.87 -8.79
N CYS A 156 -7.97 3.69 -8.69
CA CYS A 156 -8.46 2.54 -9.44
C CYS A 156 -9.86 2.06 -9.01
N ALA A 157 -10.31 2.40 -7.81
CA ALA A 157 -11.71 2.19 -7.41
C ALA A 157 -12.68 3.08 -8.23
N LYS A 158 -12.28 4.33 -8.51
CA LYS A 158 -13.06 5.23 -9.39
C LYS A 158 -12.99 4.79 -10.86
N GLN A 159 -11.84 4.27 -11.31
CA GLN A 159 -11.69 3.72 -12.65
C GLN A 159 -12.63 2.53 -12.88
N ALA A 160 -12.72 1.59 -11.93
CA ALA A 160 -13.62 0.45 -12.00
C ALA A 160 -15.10 0.86 -12.05
N ALA A 161 -15.47 1.92 -11.35
CA ALA A 161 -16.84 2.46 -11.37
C ALA A 161 -17.18 3.20 -12.67
N ALA A 162 -16.19 3.74 -13.38
CA ALA A 162 -16.37 4.48 -14.64
C ALA A 162 -16.43 3.57 -15.87
N THR A 163 -16.02 2.31 -15.75
CA THR A 163 -16.12 1.34 -16.85
C THR A 163 -17.53 0.77 -16.85
N PRO A 164 -18.37 0.99 -17.90
CA PRO A 164 -19.71 0.41 -17.96
C PRO A 164 -19.56 -1.11 -17.93
N THR A 165 -20.10 -1.73 -16.87
CA THR A 165 -20.26 -3.19 -16.80
C THR A 165 -21.06 -3.61 -18.04
N PRO A 166 -20.58 -4.58 -18.85
CA PRO A 166 -21.43 -5.17 -19.85
C PRO A 166 -22.63 -5.76 -19.10
N GLU A 167 -23.78 -5.19 -19.36
CA GLU A 167 -25.07 -5.61 -18.79
C GLU A 167 -25.21 -7.12 -19.00
N ALA A 168 -25.16 -7.85 -17.91
CA ALA A 168 -25.42 -9.27 -17.90
C ALA A 168 -26.87 -9.47 -18.35
N THR A 169 -27.04 -9.70 -19.65
CA THR A 169 -28.29 -10.25 -20.17
C THR A 169 -28.41 -11.65 -19.59
N ALA A 170 -29.08 -11.71 -18.45
CA ALA A 170 -29.50 -12.95 -17.83
C ALA A 170 -30.56 -13.58 -18.71
N LYS A 171 -30.14 -14.39 -19.67
CA LYS A 171 -31.07 -15.34 -20.28
C LYS A 171 -30.92 -16.66 -19.53
N ALA A 172 -31.89 -16.88 -18.68
CA ALA A 172 -32.13 -18.17 -18.07
C ALA A 172 -32.27 -19.25 -19.14
N ALA A 173 -31.44 -20.27 -19.10
CA ALA A 173 -31.74 -21.56 -19.72
C ALA A 173 -31.41 -22.64 -18.70
N ALA A 174 -32.44 -23.28 -18.25
CA ALA A 174 -32.45 -24.37 -17.29
C ALA A 174 -31.94 -25.68 -17.91
N ALA A 175 -31.59 -26.58 -17.00
CA ALA A 175 -31.63 -28.06 -17.04
C ALA A 175 -30.37 -28.81 -17.45
N ALA A 176 -29.73 -29.33 -16.48
CA ALA A 176 -29.68 -30.69 -15.96
C ALA A 176 -28.44 -31.53 -16.29
N PRO A 177 -28.12 -32.58 -15.53
CA PRO A 177 -26.77 -32.93 -15.14
C PRO A 177 -26.25 -34.20 -15.86
N SER A 178 -24.93 -34.36 -15.92
CA SER A 178 -24.35 -35.69 -16.02
C SER A 178 -22.95 -35.78 -15.47
N SER A 179 -22.86 -36.63 -14.51
CA SER A 179 -21.73 -37.30 -13.90
C SER A 179 -20.78 -37.93 -14.92
N THR A 180 -19.49 -37.78 -14.74
CA THR A 180 -18.54 -38.89 -14.92
C THR A 180 -17.27 -38.68 -14.15
N LYS A 181 -16.93 -39.67 -13.40
CA LYS A 181 -15.83 -39.97 -12.51
C LYS A 181 -14.62 -40.44 -13.33
N GLN A 182 -13.42 -40.05 -12.99
CA GLN A 182 -12.17 -40.85 -13.01
C GLN A 182 -10.95 -39.97 -12.78
N THR A 183 -10.27 -40.21 -11.78
CA THR A 183 -9.21 -41.13 -11.33
C THR A 183 -7.83 -40.47 -11.36
N ALA A 184 -7.22 -40.46 -10.19
CA ALA A 184 -5.88 -40.02 -9.83
C ALA A 184 -4.76 -40.63 -10.71
N LYS A 185 -3.70 -39.86 -10.95
CA LYS A 185 -2.35 -40.44 -11.04
C LYS A 185 -1.30 -39.43 -10.54
N THR A 186 -0.69 -39.84 -9.46
CA THR A 186 0.50 -39.29 -8.80
C THR A 186 1.72 -39.37 -9.72
N ALA A 187 2.46 -38.25 -9.83
CA ALA A 187 3.88 -38.31 -10.17
C ALA A 187 4.64 -37.16 -9.51
N SER A 188 5.33 -37.50 -8.44
CA SER A 188 6.37 -36.73 -7.77
C SER A 188 7.55 -36.53 -8.73
N LYS A 189 8.01 -35.30 -8.93
CA LYS A 189 9.35 -35.05 -9.46
C LYS A 189 10.04 -33.95 -8.65
N LYS A 190 10.96 -34.41 -7.82
CA LYS A 190 11.97 -33.67 -7.07
C LYS A 190 12.87 -32.95 -8.05
N THR A 191 13.00 -31.64 -7.98
CA THR A 191 14.07 -30.91 -8.66
C THR A 191 14.74 -29.96 -7.71
N THR A 192 16.01 -30.13 -7.62
CA THR A 192 17.07 -29.57 -6.79
C THR A 192 17.17 -28.06 -6.92
N ALA A 193 17.32 -27.37 -5.78
CA ALA A 193 17.64 -25.96 -5.69
C ALA A 193 19.01 -25.69 -6.33
N LYS A 194 19.05 -24.80 -7.32
CA LYS A 194 20.27 -24.17 -7.83
C LYS A 194 20.26 -22.73 -7.35
N ALA A 195 21.29 -22.38 -6.59
CA ALA A 195 21.55 -21.02 -6.12
C ALA A 195 21.60 -20.06 -7.33
N ALA A 196 20.74 -19.03 -7.31
CA ALA A 196 20.73 -18.02 -8.35
C ALA A 196 21.54 -16.80 -7.90
N GLN A 197 22.52 -16.49 -8.70
CA GLN A 197 23.31 -15.27 -8.71
C GLN A 197 22.43 -14.09 -9.11
N GLY A 198 22.61 -12.94 -8.44
CA GLY A 198 22.30 -11.58 -8.87
C GLY A 198 21.01 -11.38 -9.67
N GLU A 199 19.85 -11.60 -9.06
CA GLU A 199 18.56 -11.42 -9.74
C GLU A 199 18.16 -9.96 -9.75
N VAL A 200 18.18 -9.36 -10.93
CA VAL A 200 17.67 -8.04 -11.27
C VAL A 200 16.16 -8.00 -10.95
N LEU A 201 15.67 -6.94 -10.30
CA LEU A 201 14.27 -6.78 -9.98
C LEU A 201 13.41 -6.71 -11.26
N PRO A 202 12.55 -7.69 -11.56
CA PRO A 202 11.98 -7.90 -12.90
C PRO A 202 10.94 -6.88 -13.36
N TRP A 203 10.40 -6.06 -12.46
CA TRP A 203 9.37 -5.07 -12.76
C TRP A 203 9.89 -3.76 -13.38
N ALA A 204 11.20 -3.64 -13.55
CA ALA A 204 11.85 -2.46 -14.05
C ALA A 204 12.26 -2.53 -15.54
N ASP A 205 12.03 -3.63 -16.25
CA ASP A 205 12.51 -3.83 -17.62
C ASP A 205 11.40 -4.18 -18.63
N LYS A 206 10.15 -3.70 -18.45
CA LYS A 206 9.13 -3.85 -19.51
C LYS A 206 8.20 -2.66 -19.58
#